data_3519b599d0f5fb2b096082f9b75d4b02
#
_entry.id   3519b599d0f5fb2b096082f9b75d4b02
#
_cell.length_a   1.000
_cell.length_b   1.000
_cell.length_c   1.000
_cell.angle_alpha   90.00
_cell.angle_beta   90.00
_cell.angle_gamma   90.00
#
_symmetry.space_group_name_H-M   'P 1'
#
loop_
_entity.id
_entity.type
_entity.pdbx_description
1 polymer ?
#
loop_
_entity_poly.entity_id
_entity_poly.type
_entity_poly.pdbx_seq_one_letter_code
_entity_poly.pdbx_strand_id
1 'polypeptide(L)'
;VSPSRPCNKCNFCLNGNQIQCIDMKFYGSAMPFPHIQGAFREILIVEDYQCVSADGLSSQEAAMAEPLAVCLHAIKQAEKIFGQKVLITGSGPIGTLCVAAARRAGAEEIIVTDISSNALTFSDSVGADKVLNVLEEHDKLKNYQSNKGYFDIAIECSGSAQGISDAINCLKPKGTMIQLGLGGDVLIPLVSVTTKELNLKGSFRFHSEFELAVNMMKKELINVNPLITHKLDFKSAKEAFELAMNNDKKSMKVQLSF
;
A
#
# COMPACT_ATOMS: atom_id res chain seq x y z
N VAL A 1 -2.43 17.90 2.38
CA VAL A 1 -3.63 18.01 1.52
C VAL A 1 -3.98 16.63 0.98
N SER A 2 -5.24 16.18 1.18
CA SER A 2 -5.77 14.98 0.53
C SER A 2 -6.01 15.24 -0.96
N PRO A 3 -5.53 14.36 -1.86
CA PRO A 3 -5.78 14.53 -3.30
C PRO A 3 -7.23 14.20 -3.71
N SER A 4 -8.03 13.62 -2.82
CA SER A 4 -9.38 13.13 -3.10
C SER A 4 -10.42 14.25 -3.05
N ARG A 5 -11.23 14.37 -4.11
CA ARG A 5 -12.35 15.35 -4.23
C ARG A 5 -13.61 14.62 -4.70
N PRO A 6 -14.31 13.91 -3.81
CA PRO A 6 -15.60 13.30 -4.13
C PRO A 6 -16.66 14.39 -4.35
N CYS A 7 -17.69 14.09 -5.14
CA CYS A 7 -18.75 15.08 -5.42
C CYS A 7 -19.70 15.31 -4.23
N ASN A 8 -19.67 14.46 -3.21
CA ASN A 8 -20.48 14.48 -1.98
C ASN A 8 -22.01 14.48 -2.18
N LYS A 9 -22.51 14.23 -3.40
CA LYS A 9 -23.94 14.26 -3.74
C LYS A 9 -24.45 13.05 -4.50
N CYS A 10 -23.56 12.19 -5.00
CA CYS A 10 -23.99 10.94 -5.65
C CYS A 10 -24.38 9.87 -4.62
N ASN A 11 -25.06 8.83 -5.06
CA ASN A 11 -25.54 7.76 -4.18
C ASN A 11 -24.41 7.11 -3.37
N PHE A 12 -23.23 6.89 -3.99
CA PHE A 12 -22.07 6.35 -3.25
C PHE A 12 -21.60 7.27 -2.14
N CYS A 13 -21.46 8.56 -2.43
CA CYS A 13 -21.05 9.56 -1.42
C CYS A 13 -22.04 9.65 -0.25
N LEU A 14 -23.35 9.71 -0.56
CA LEU A 14 -24.40 9.83 0.45
C LEU A 14 -24.51 8.58 1.36
N ASN A 15 -24.05 7.42 0.87
CA ASN A 15 -23.97 6.17 1.65
C ASN A 15 -22.57 5.91 2.28
N GLY A 16 -21.72 6.92 2.37
CA GLY A 16 -20.41 6.80 3.02
C GLY A 16 -19.31 6.12 2.18
N ASN A 17 -19.56 5.91 0.90
CA ASN A 17 -18.62 5.26 -0.04
C ASN A 17 -17.95 6.28 -0.98
N GLN A 18 -17.35 7.33 -0.42
CA GLN A 18 -16.74 8.42 -1.20
C GLN A 18 -15.67 7.93 -2.17
N ILE A 19 -14.93 6.87 -1.83
CA ILE A 19 -13.91 6.25 -2.71
C ILE A 19 -14.53 5.84 -4.06
N GLN A 20 -15.79 5.41 -4.08
CA GLN A 20 -16.53 4.96 -5.25
C GLN A 20 -17.37 6.07 -5.90
N CYS A 21 -17.06 7.34 -5.60
CA CYS A 21 -17.75 8.47 -6.19
C CYS A 21 -17.72 8.42 -7.72
N ILE A 22 -18.90 8.55 -8.36
CA ILE A 22 -19.02 8.52 -9.84
C ILE A 22 -18.40 9.75 -10.54
N ASP A 23 -18.23 10.85 -9.82
CA ASP A 23 -17.59 12.08 -10.29
C ASP A 23 -16.36 12.38 -9.39
N MET A 24 -15.52 11.38 -9.17
CA MET A 24 -14.31 11.51 -8.37
C MET A 24 -13.28 12.35 -9.11
N LYS A 25 -12.87 13.45 -8.49
CA LYS A 25 -11.69 14.22 -8.89
C LYS A 25 -10.56 13.89 -7.94
N PHE A 26 -9.43 13.46 -8.49
CA PHE A 26 -8.28 13.05 -7.69
C PHE A 26 -7.01 13.64 -8.32
N TYR A 27 -6.31 14.50 -7.58
CA TYR A 27 -5.13 15.19 -8.10
C TYR A 27 -4.08 14.21 -8.63
N GLY A 28 -3.65 14.42 -9.89
CA GLY A 28 -2.63 13.61 -10.54
C GLY A 28 -3.08 12.23 -11.02
N SER A 29 -4.36 11.85 -10.84
CA SER A 29 -4.85 10.59 -11.36
C SER A 29 -5.07 10.62 -12.87
N ALA A 30 -4.58 9.58 -13.56
CA ALA A 30 -4.84 9.34 -14.97
C ALA A 30 -6.15 8.58 -15.25
N MET A 31 -6.85 8.11 -14.21
CA MET A 31 -8.08 7.31 -14.39
C MET A 31 -9.26 8.12 -14.95
N PRO A 32 -9.60 9.33 -14.44
CA PRO A 32 -10.66 10.13 -15.05
C PRO A 32 -10.17 10.81 -16.34
N PHE A 33 -11.08 10.96 -17.29
CA PHE A 33 -10.81 11.76 -18.48
C PHE A 33 -11.85 12.90 -18.59
N PRO A 34 -11.43 14.16 -18.83
CA PRO A 34 -10.05 14.65 -18.94
C PRO A 34 -9.28 14.51 -17.60
N HIS A 35 -7.97 14.29 -17.71
CA HIS A 35 -7.10 14.12 -16.55
C HIS A 35 -7.09 15.31 -15.62
N ILE A 36 -7.07 15.04 -14.31
CA ILE A 36 -6.96 16.09 -13.28
C ILE A 36 -5.47 16.39 -13.05
N GLN A 37 -5.09 17.65 -13.12
CA GLN A 37 -3.72 18.10 -12.84
C GLN A 37 -3.26 17.69 -11.44
N GLY A 38 -1.98 17.30 -11.33
CA GLY A 38 -1.36 16.88 -10.09
C GLY A 38 -0.88 18.04 -9.20
N ALA A 39 -0.22 17.67 -8.10
CA ALA A 39 0.29 18.58 -7.09
C ALA A 39 1.77 18.99 -7.28
N PHE A 40 2.43 18.63 -8.38
CA PHE A 40 3.79 19.08 -8.69
C PHE A 40 3.76 20.54 -9.14
N ARG A 41 3.62 21.46 -8.18
CA ARG A 41 3.52 22.92 -8.38
C ARG A 41 3.81 23.65 -7.06
N GLU A 42 4.24 24.91 -7.17
CA GLU A 42 4.52 25.76 -6.01
C GLU A 42 3.25 26.18 -5.28
N ILE A 43 2.15 26.41 -6.01
CA ILE A 43 0.85 26.82 -5.44
C ILE A 43 -0.24 25.88 -5.90
N LEU A 44 -0.97 25.29 -4.94
CA LEU A 44 -2.13 24.45 -5.17
C LEU A 44 -3.35 25.03 -4.47
N ILE A 45 -4.40 25.35 -5.24
CA ILE A 45 -5.70 25.77 -4.69
C ILE A 45 -6.48 24.51 -4.36
N VAL A 46 -6.98 24.43 -3.12
CA VAL A 46 -7.70 23.28 -2.58
C VAL A 46 -8.92 23.73 -1.77
N GLU A 47 -9.84 22.80 -1.53
CA GLU A 47 -10.94 23.01 -0.60
C GLU A 47 -10.44 22.78 0.84
N ASP A 48 -11.02 23.44 1.82
CA ASP A 48 -10.63 23.37 3.23
C ASP A 48 -10.72 21.94 3.78
N TYR A 49 -11.76 21.19 3.41
CA TYR A 49 -11.94 19.80 3.84
C TYR A 49 -10.86 18.83 3.34
N GLN A 50 -10.05 19.23 2.35
CA GLN A 50 -8.89 18.45 1.89
C GLN A 50 -7.67 18.66 2.80
N CYS A 51 -7.69 19.70 3.65
CA CYS A 51 -6.56 20.06 4.47
C CYS A 51 -6.63 19.35 5.83
N VAL A 52 -5.53 18.69 6.21
CA VAL A 52 -5.33 18.12 7.54
C VAL A 52 -4.09 18.76 8.13
N SER A 53 -4.18 19.29 9.36
CA SER A 53 -3.01 19.87 10.04
C SER A 53 -1.94 18.80 10.25
N ALA A 54 -0.76 19.08 9.70
CA ALA A 54 0.44 18.27 9.84
C ALA A 54 1.46 18.90 10.82
N ASP A 55 1.00 19.78 11.73
CA ASP A 55 1.85 20.42 12.72
C ASP A 55 2.64 19.39 13.53
N GLY A 56 3.95 19.58 13.62
CA GLY A 56 4.88 18.65 14.26
C GLY A 56 5.50 17.61 13.33
N LEU A 57 5.01 17.46 12.09
CA LEU A 57 5.66 16.64 11.06
C LEU A 57 6.54 17.49 10.14
N SER A 58 7.65 16.93 9.70
CA SER A 58 8.40 17.49 8.57
C SER A 58 7.56 17.42 7.28
N SER A 59 7.89 18.26 6.29
CA SER A 59 7.22 18.20 4.97
C SER A 59 7.40 16.84 4.29
N GLN A 60 8.51 16.16 4.56
CA GLN A 60 8.81 14.83 4.05
C GLN A 60 7.89 13.78 4.65
N GLU A 61 7.69 13.80 5.97
CA GLU A 61 6.77 12.89 6.64
C GLU A 61 5.33 13.18 6.23
N ALA A 62 4.93 14.46 6.19
CA ALA A 62 3.58 14.86 5.77
C ALA A 62 3.24 14.36 4.35
N ALA A 63 4.21 14.33 3.43
CA ALA A 63 4.03 13.79 2.08
C ALA A 63 3.81 12.26 2.05
N MET A 64 4.14 11.55 3.13
CA MET A 64 3.88 10.12 3.26
C MET A 64 2.44 9.80 3.70
N ALA A 65 1.63 10.81 4.03
CA ALA A 65 0.25 10.61 4.48
C ALA A 65 -0.61 9.92 3.41
N GLU A 66 -0.41 10.29 2.14
CA GLU A 66 -1.17 9.71 1.03
C GLU A 66 -0.90 8.21 0.87
N PRO A 67 0.34 7.74 0.63
CA PRO A 67 0.60 6.31 0.48
C PRO A 67 0.33 5.51 1.76
N LEU A 68 0.52 6.10 2.95
CA LEU A 68 0.16 5.46 4.21
C LEU A 68 -1.36 5.28 4.34
N ALA A 69 -2.15 6.26 3.91
CA ALA A 69 -3.61 6.16 3.93
C ALA A 69 -4.13 5.00 3.04
N VAL A 70 -3.50 4.77 1.88
CA VAL A 70 -3.79 3.60 1.02
C VAL A 70 -3.58 2.30 1.79
N CYS A 71 -2.46 2.19 2.52
CA CYS A 71 -2.13 1.00 3.29
C CYS A 71 -3.07 0.81 4.49
N LEU A 72 -3.42 1.88 5.21
CA LEU A 72 -4.39 1.83 6.31
C LEU A 72 -5.78 1.39 5.82
N HIS A 73 -6.18 1.83 4.63
CA HIS A 73 -7.41 1.35 4.01
C HIS A 73 -7.35 -0.16 3.72
N ALA A 74 -6.24 -0.67 3.20
CA ALA A 74 -6.04 -2.10 2.99
C ALA A 74 -6.12 -2.90 4.30
N ILE A 75 -5.50 -2.41 5.37
CA ILE A 75 -5.59 -3.01 6.71
C ILE A 75 -7.04 -3.08 7.20
N LYS A 76 -7.81 -2.02 6.98
CA LYS A 76 -9.23 -1.98 7.35
C LYS A 76 -10.08 -2.98 6.57
N GLN A 77 -9.77 -3.23 5.28
CA GLN A 77 -10.44 -4.25 4.47
C GLN A 77 -10.20 -5.67 5.02
N ALA A 78 -9.10 -5.91 5.72
CA ALA A 78 -8.82 -7.20 6.35
C ALA A 78 -9.69 -7.47 7.61
N GLU A 79 -10.40 -6.45 8.11
CA GLU A 79 -11.28 -6.48 9.29
C GLU A 79 -10.56 -6.81 10.61
N LYS A 80 -9.82 -7.90 10.68
CA LYS A 80 -9.10 -8.33 11.88
C LYS A 80 -7.67 -8.72 11.54
N ILE A 81 -6.71 -7.93 12.03
CA ILE A 81 -5.26 -8.19 11.89
C ILE A 81 -4.66 -8.71 13.21
N PHE A 82 -5.20 -8.27 14.35
CA PHE A 82 -4.67 -8.61 15.67
C PHE A 82 -4.59 -10.13 15.87
N GLY A 83 -3.37 -10.61 16.16
CA GLY A 83 -3.05 -12.02 16.37
C GLY A 83 -3.12 -12.88 15.11
N GLN A 84 -3.07 -12.29 13.91
CA GLN A 84 -3.08 -13.01 12.63
C GLN A 84 -1.70 -13.12 12.03
N LYS A 85 -1.44 -14.18 11.28
CA LYS A 85 -0.26 -14.39 10.45
C LYS A 85 -0.51 -13.78 9.07
N VAL A 86 0.34 -12.83 8.69
CA VAL A 86 0.16 -12.00 7.51
C VAL A 86 1.28 -12.26 6.50
N LEU A 87 0.90 -12.54 5.26
CA LEU A 87 1.81 -12.53 4.12
C LEU A 87 1.63 -11.21 3.36
N ILE A 88 2.74 -10.55 3.03
CA ILE A 88 2.72 -9.38 2.13
C ILE A 88 3.55 -9.72 0.91
N THR A 89 2.95 -9.66 -0.27
CA THR A 89 3.64 -9.89 -1.55
C THR A 89 3.94 -8.56 -2.22
N GLY A 90 5.23 -8.33 -2.51
CA GLY A 90 5.75 -7.04 -2.97
C GLY A 90 6.24 -6.16 -1.81
N SER A 91 7.52 -5.78 -1.87
CA SER A 91 8.23 -4.94 -0.88
C SER A 91 8.57 -3.55 -1.44
N GLY A 92 7.74 -3.04 -2.36
CA GLY A 92 7.81 -1.64 -2.79
C GLY A 92 7.29 -0.69 -1.71
N PRO A 93 7.20 0.62 -1.99
CA PRO A 93 6.76 1.62 -1.00
C PRO A 93 5.43 1.27 -0.32
N ILE A 94 4.47 0.75 -1.07
CA ILE A 94 3.15 0.36 -0.55
C ILE A 94 3.25 -0.90 0.31
N GLY A 95 3.93 -1.95 -0.16
CA GLY A 95 4.09 -3.19 0.62
C GLY A 95 4.82 -2.95 1.93
N THR A 96 5.91 -2.15 1.92
CA THR A 96 6.65 -1.80 3.13
C THR A 96 5.80 -0.97 4.11
N LEU A 97 4.97 -0.03 3.63
CA LEU A 97 4.01 0.68 4.48
C LEU A 97 2.91 -0.25 5.03
N CYS A 98 2.49 -1.26 4.25
CA CYS A 98 1.57 -2.29 4.75
C CYS A 98 2.19 -3.12 5.88
N VAL A 99 3.51 -3.38 5.86
CA VAL A 99 4.23 -4.03 6.99
C VAL A 99 4.09 -3.18 8.25
N ALA A 100 4.45 -1.90 8.18
CA ALA A 100 4.36 -0.99 9.33
C ALA A 100 2.91 -0.88 9.85
N ALA A 101 1.94 -0.79 8.96
CA ALA A 101 0.53 -0.72 9.31
C ALA A 101 0.00 -2.03 9.92
N ALA A 102 0.36 -3.20 9.37
CA ALA A 102 -0.02 -4.51 9.90
C ALA A 102 0.62 -4.77 11.28
N ARG A 103 1.89 -4.41 11.46
CA ARG A 103 2.56 -4.48 12.76
C ARG A 103 1.85 -3.61 13.78
N ARG A 104 1.51 -2.38 13.42
CA ARG A 104 0.75 -1.47 14.29
C ARG A 104 -0.64 -2.00 14.62
N ALA A 105 -1.29 -2.71 13.70
CA ALA A 105 -2.59 -3.36 13.91
C ALA A 105 -2.50 -4.64 14.76
N GLY A 106 -1.30 -5.08 15.16
CA GLY A 106 -1.09 -6.22 16.04
C GLY A 106 -1.01 -7.58 15.35
N ALA A 107 -0.50 -7.63 14.11
CA ALA A 107 -0.18 -8.90 13.46
C ALA A 107 0.77 -9.74 14.34
N GLU A 108 0.51 -11.05 14.46
CA GLU A 108 1.35 -11.99 15.19
C GLU A 108 2.68 -12.20 14.46
N GLU A 109 2.60 -12.48 13.17
CA GLU A 109 3.75 -12.71 12.30
C GLU A 109 3.52 -12.05 10.95
N ILE A 110 4.55 -11.39 10.42
CA ILE A 110 4.53 -10.75 9.10
C ILE A 110 5.69 -11.29 8.27
N ILE A 111 5.36 -11.98 7.19
CA ILE A 111 6.34 -12.44 6.20
C ILE A 111 6.15 -11.65 4.92
N VAL A 112 7.25 -11.17 4.34
CA VAL A 112 7.24 -10.36 3.13
C VAL A 112 8.00 -11.07 2.01
N THR A 113 7.47 -11.03 0.81
CA THR A 113 8.13 -11.56 -0.39
C THR A 113 8.34 -10.48 -1.43
N ASP A 114 9.48 -10.48 -2.08
CA ASP A 114 9.78 -9.65 -3.26
C ASP A 114 10.86 -10.33 -4.10
N ILE A 115 11.05 -9.87 -5.33
CA ILE A 115 12.14 -10.28 -6.22
C ILE A 115 13.42 -9.47 -5.99
N SER A 116 13.37 -8.39 -5.22
CA SER A 116 14.49 -7.49 -4.94
C SER A 116 14.94 -7.58 -3.49
N SER A 117 16.14 -8.10 -3.28
CA SER A 117 16.75 -8.15 -1.94
C SER A 117 16.94 -6.76 -1.33
N ASN A 118 17.22 -5.73 -2.14
CA ASN A 118 17.31 -4.34 -1.66
C ASN A 118 15.95 -3.83 -1.13
N ALA A 119 14.85 -4.10 -1.83
CA ALA A 119 13.52 -3.71 -1.38
C ALA A 119 13.15 -4.40 -0.05
N LEU A 120 13.50 -5.66 0.09
CA LEU A 120 13.22 -6.46 1.29
C LEU A 120 13.89 -5.91 2.55
N THR A 121 15.07 -5.26 2.45
CA THR A 121 15.72 -4.64 3.60
C THR A 121 14.88 -3.53 4.24
N PHE A 122 14.07 -2.82 3.47
CA PHE A 122 13.18 -1.80 4.00
C PHE A 122 12.01 -2.44 4.78
N SER A 123 11.43 -3.53 4.28
CA SER A 123 10.37 -4.24 5.00
C SER A 123 10.87 -4.84 6.32
N ASP A 124 12.08 -5.37 6.34
CA ASP A 124 12.75 -5.84 7.56
C ASP A 124 12.88 -4.70 8.59
N SER A 125 13.34 -3.52 8.13
CA SER A 125 13.57 -2.35 9.00
C SER A 125 12.30 -1.76 9.64
N VAL A 126 11.12 -2.04 9.09
CA VAL A 126 9.83 -1.51 9.60
C VAL A 126 8.95 -2.58 10.28
N GLY A 127 9.50 -3.77 10.52
CA GLY A 127 8.87 -4.74 11.39
C GLY A 127 8.35 -6.01 10.73
N ALA A 128 8.86 -6.41 9.55
CA ALA A 128 8.69 -7.77 9.07
C ALA A 128 9.46 -8.75 9.99
N ASP A 129 8.87 -9.92 10.27
CA ASP A 129 9.56 -10.98 11.03
C ASP A 129 10.47 -11.80 10.12
N LYS A 130 10.13 -11.87 8.84
CA LYS A 130 10.93 -12.57 7.84
C LYS A 130 10.69 -11.97 6.47
N VAL A 131 11.77 -11.91 5.68
CA VAL A 131 11.72 -11.50 4.28
C VAL A 131 12.26 -12.62 3.40
N LEU A 132 11.67 -12.82 2.22
CA LEU A 132 12.06 -13.88 1.28
C LEU A 132 12.20 -13.30 -0.13
N ASN A 133 13.38 -13.43 -0.71
CA ASN A 133 13.57 -13.19 -2.13
C ASN A 133 13.06 -14.41 -2.92
N VAL A 134 11.92 -14.25 -3.59
CA VAL A 134 11.26 -15.38 -4.27
C VAL A 134 11.95 -15.81 -5.56
N LEU A 135 12.91 -15.06 -6.09
CA LEU A 135 13.78 -15.54 -7.19
C LEU A 135 14.83 -16.53 -6.68
N GLU A 136 15.30 -16.35 -5.45
CA GLU A 136 16.38 -17.14 -4.86
C GLU A 136 15.85 -18.24 -3.92
N GLU A 137 14.73 -17.98 -3.25
CA GLU A 137 14.23 -18.75 -2.12
C GLU A 137 12.78 -19.25 -2.29
N HIS A 138 12.31 -19.39 -3.53
CA HIS A 138 10.91 -19.79 -3.80
C HIS A 138 10.52 -21.10 -3.10
N ASP A 139 11.45 -22.04 -2.95
CA ASP A 139 11.17 -23.29 -2.23
C ASP A 139 10.88 -23.07 -0.73
N LYS A 140 11.44 -22.02 -0.11
CA LYS A 140 11.08 -21.65 1.27
C LYS A 140 9.65 -21.15 1.35
N LEU A 141 9.16 -20.44 0.32
CA LEU A 141 7.77 -20.01 0.26
C LEU A 141 6.80 -21.20 0.10
N LYS A 142 7.19 -22.22 -0.68
CA LYS A 142 6.39 -23.46 -0.84
C LYS A 142 6.10 -24.16 0.49
N ASN A 143 6.97 -24.05 1.48
CA ASN A 143 6.73 -24.63 2.81
C ASN A 143 5.45 -24.07 3.47
N TYR A 144 5.10 -22.80 3.16
CA TYR A 144 3.89 -22.15 3.67
C TYR A 144 2.61 -22.55 2.91
N GLN A 145 2.74 -23.34 1.82
CA GLN A 145 1.61 -23.89 1.07
C GLN A 145 1.18 -25.28 1.61
N SER A 146 2.03 -25.89 2.47
CA SER A 146 1.75 -27.19 3.09
C SER A 146 0.52 -27.13 3.99
N ASN A 147 -0.14 -28.27 4.21
CA ASN A 147 -1.29 -28.40 5.11
C ASN A 147 -2.44 -27.40 4.80
N LYS A 148 -2.66 -27.13 3.51
CA LYS A 148 -3.65 -26.19 2.96
C LYS A 148 -3.34 -24.70 3.20
N GLY A 149 -2.11 -24.33 3.58
CA GLY A 149 -1.69 -22.96 3.78
C GLY A 149 -1.35 -22.59 5.22
N TYR A 150 -0.75 -21.44 5.39
CA TYR A 150 -0.17 -21.00 6.67
C TYR A 150 -0.71 -19.66 7.16
N PHE A 151 -1.01 -18.73 6.25
CA PHE A 151 -1.39 -17.36 6.60
C PHE A 151 -2.90 -17.22 6.73
N ASP A 152 -3.31 -16.37 7.65
CA ASP A 152 -4.70 -15.97 7.83
C ASP A 152 -5.09 -14.88 6.86
N ILE A 153 -4.14 -13.98 6.57
CA ILE A 153 -4.32 -12.82 5.70
C ILE A 153 -3.14 -12.75 4.72
N ALA A 154 -3.43 -12.41 3.47
CA ALA A 154 -2.43 -11.99 2.49
C ALA A 154 -2.78 -10.58 1.99
N ILE A 155 -1.79 -9.67 1.95
CA ILE A 155 -1.91 -8.34 1.35
C ILE A 155 -1.06 -8.34 0.08
N GLU A 156 -1.70 -8.34 -1.06
CA GLU A 156 -1.03 -8.41 -2.35
C GLU A 156 -0.74 -6.99 -2.84
N CYS A 157 0.55 -6.63 -2.89
CA CYS A 157 1.04 -5.30 -3.26
C CYS A 157 1.88 -5.29 -4.55
N SER A 158 2.16 -6.46 -5.13
CA SER A 158 3.02 -6.56 -6.32
C SER A 158 2.26 -6.34 -7.63
N GLY A 159 0.97 -6.66 -7.66
CA GLY A 159 0.15 -6.70 -8.88
C GLY A 159 0.58 -7.78 -9.88
N SER A 160 1.49 -8.69 -9.49
CA SER A 160 2.00 -9.72 -10.39
C SER A 160 1.17 -11.02 -10.31
N ALA A 161 1.01 -11.70 -11.45
CA ALA A 161 0.30 -12.98 -11.49
C ALA A 161 0.91 -14.02 -10.52
N GLN A 162 2.25 -14.05 -10.41
CA GLN A 162 2.93 -14.99 -9.51
C GLN A 162 2.69 -14.62 -8.04
N GLY A 163 2.80 -13.33 -7.68
CA GLY A 163 2.54 -12.86 -6.31
C GLY A 163 1.10 -13.16 -5.86
N ILE A 164 0.12 -12.95 -6.74
CA ILE A 164 -1.28 -13.28 -6.49
C ILE A 164 -1.47 -14.79 -6.30
N SER A 165 -0.87 -15.61 -7.17
CA SER A 165 -0.94 -17.07 -7.07
C SER A 165 -0.29 -17.59 -5.78
N ASP A 166 0.87 -17.07 -5.42
CA ASP A 166 1.58 -17.42 -4.19
C ASP A 166 0.76 -17.03 -2.95
N ALA A 167 0.17 -15.83 -2.93
CA ALA A 167 -0.71 -15.39 -1.87
C ALA A 167 -1.88 -16.36 -1.67
N ILE A 168 -2.61 -16.71 -2.74
CA ILE A 168 -3.75 -17.63 -2.69
C ILE A 168 -3.31 -19.01 -2.18
N ASN A 169 -2.18 -19.53 -2.65
CA ASN A 169 -1.71 -20.85 -2.27
C ASN A 169 -1.21 -20.92 -0.82
N CYS A 170 -0.65 -19.84 -0.29
CA CYS A 170 -0.17 -19.74 1.08
C CYS A 170 -1.25 -19.45 2.12
N LEU A 171 -2.44 -19.01 1.72
CA LEU A 171 -3.56 -18.77 2.62
C LEU A 171 -4.16 -20.08 3.17
N LYS A 172 -4.51 -20.09 4.45
CA LYS A 172 -5.32 -21.12 5.09
C LYS A 172 -6.75 -21.14 4.52
N PRO A 173 -7.51 -22.25 4.69
CA PRO A 173 -8.94 -22.23 4.44
C PRO A 173 -9.64 -21.08 5.18
N LYS A 174 -10.57 -20.42 4.49
CA LYS A 174 -11.28 -19.20 4.94
C LYS A 174 -10.40 -17.96 5.14
N GLY A 175 -9.12 -18.02 4.74
CA GLY A 175 -8.21 -16.88 4.77
C GLY A 175 -8.69 -15.74 3.86
N THR A 176 -8.16 -14.55 4.10
CA THR A 176 -8.54 -13.34 3.36
C THR A 176 -7.36 -12.82 2.55
N MET A 177 -7.54 -12.59 1.26
CA MET A 177 -6.60 -11.86 0.42
C MET A 177 -7.11 -10.45 0.17
N ILE A 178 -6.27 -9.45 0.44
CA ILE A 178 -6.52 -8.05 0.09
C ILE A 178 -5.68 -7.73 -1.14
N GLN A 179 -6.36 -7.50 -2.28
CA GLN A 179 -5.72 -7.09 -3.53
C GLN A 179 -5.53 -5.58 -3.54
N LEU A 180 -4.30 -5.12 -3.42
CA LEU A 180 -3.91 -3.72 -3.41
C LEU A 180 -3.04 -3.37 -4.62
N GLY A 181 -2.18 -4.30 -5.06
CA GLY A 181 -1.34 -4.15 -6.24
C GLY A 181 -2.18 -3.99 -7.51
N LEU A 182 -1.85 -2.97 -8.30
CA LEU A 182 -2.49 -2.72 -9.60
C LEU A 182 -1.63 -3.33 -10.71
N GLY A 183 -2.11 -4.41 -11.28
CA GLY A 183 -1.58 -5.05 -12.49
C GLY A 183 -2.62 -4.99 -13.63
N GLY A 184 -2.36 -5.70 -14.69
CA GLY A 184 -3.37 -5.99 -15.71
C GLY A 184 -4.25 -7.17 -15.33
N ASP A 185 -5.08 -7.62 -16.25
CA ASP A 185 -5.84 -8.86 -16.08
C ASP A 185 -4.89 -10.06 -15.94
N VAL A 186 -5.13 -10.88 -14.92
CA VAL A 186 -4.29 -12.04 -14.61
C VAL A 186 -5.12 -13.29 -14.41
N LEU A 187 -4.52 -14.45 -14.71
CA LEU A 187 -5.10 -15.75 -14.36
C LEU A 187 -4.83 -16.04 -12.88
N ILE A 188 -5.84 -16.51 -12.16
CA ILE A 188 -5.72 -16.90 -10.75
C ILE A 188 -6.10 -18.38 -10.57
N PRO A 189 -5.57 -19.05 -9.53
CA PRO A 189 -5.90 -20.45 -9.22
C PRO A 189 -7.30 -20.56 -8.56
N LEU A 190 -8.35 -20.38 -9.36
CA LEU A 190 -9.74 -20.29 -8.88
C LEU A 190 -10.20 -21.55 -8.13
N VAL A 191 -9.67 -22.73 -8.50
CA VAL A 191 -9.94 -23.99 -7.77
C VAL A 191 -9.46 -23.88 -6.32
N SER A 192 -8.26 -23.32 -6.09
CA SER A 192 -7.75 -23.09 -4.73
C SER A 192 -8.61 -22.11 -3.95
N VAL A 193 -9.10 -21.04 -4.60
CA VAL A 193 -10.02 -20.08 -3.98
C VAL A 193 -11.29 -20.78 -3.52
N THR A 194 -11.90 -21.57 -4.39
CA THR A 194 -13.16 -22.27 -4.12
C THR A 194 -13.00 -23.36 -3.04
N THR A 195 -11.97 -24.20 -3.18
CA THR A 195 -11.79 -25.35 -2.25
C THR A 195 -11.32 -24.95 -0.86
N LYS A 196 -10.71 -23.80 -0.72
CA LYS A 196 -10.34 -23.21 0.58
C LYS A 196 -11.38 -22.21 1.10
N GLU A 197 -12.44 -21.92 0.35
CA GLU A 197 -13.46 -20.90 0.68
C GLU A 197 -12.81 -19.54 1.03
N LEU A 198 -11.86 -19.07 0.20
CA LEU A 198 -11.11 -17.84 0.46
C LEU A 198 -11.98 -16.59 0.24
N ASN A 199 -11.70 -15.55 1.02
CA ASN A 199 -12.26 -14.22 0.82
C ASN A 199 -11.29 -13.38 -0.01
N LEU A 200 -11.71 -12.97 -1.22
CA LEU A 200 -10.94 -12.04 -2.05
C LEU A 200 -11.57 -10.66 -1.98
N LYS A 201 -10.81 -9.67 -1.52
CA LYS A 201 -11.27 -8.29 -1.34
C LYS A 201 -10.33 -7.34 -2.08
N GLY A 202 -10.87 -6.42 -2.87
CA GLY A 202 -10.12 -5.31 -3.43
C GLY A 202 -9.91 -4.19 -2.40
N SER A 203 -8.79 -3.49 -2.51
CA SER A 203 -8.54 -2.25 -1.77
C SER A 203 -8.15 -1.16 -2.75
N PHE A 204 -8.87 -0.05 -2.74
CA PHE A 204 -8.67 1.02 -3.71
C PHE A 204 -8.65 2.38 -3.03
N ARG A 205 -7.54 3.11 -3.14
CA ARG A 205 -7.38 4.46 -2.60
C ARG A 205 -7.66 4.52 -1.08
N PHE A 206 -8.29 5.59 -0.62
CA PHE A 206 -8.65 5.88 0.78
C PHE A 206 -9.67 7.03 0.82
N HIS A 207 -10.24 7.26 2.01
CA HIS A 207 -11.00 8.48 2.32
C HIS A 207 -10.66 9.00 3.72
N SER A 208 -11.31 8.51 4.76
CA SER A 208 -11.06 8.91 6.16
C SER A 208 -9.67 8.48 6.67
N GLU A 209 -9.03 7.53 6.02
CA GLU A 209 -7.70 7.02 6.38
C GLU A 209 -6.60 8.07 6.17
N PHE A 210 -6.84 9.15 5.39
CA PHE A 210 -5.85 10.22 5.21
C PHE A 210 -5.59 10.99 6.52
N GLU A 211 -6.64 11.40 7.21
CA GLU A 211 -6.50 12.04 8.52
C GLU A 211 -5.90 11.06 9.55
N LEU A 212 -6.32 9.81 9.53
CA LEU A 212 -5.76 8.77 10.39
C LEU A 212 -4.26 8.60 10.16
N ALA A 213 -3.79 8.60 8.89
CA ALA A 213 -2.38 8.49 8.55
C ALA A 213 -1.56 9.65 9.15
N VAL A 214 -2.03 10.89 8.98
CA VAL A 214 -1.39 12.06 9.58
C VAL A 214 -1.33 11.92 11.11
N ASN A 215 -2.43 11.57 11.75
CA ASN A 215 -2.50 11.40 13.21
C ASN A 215 -1.60 10.27 13.73
N MET A 216 -1.47 9.15 12.98
CA MET A 216 -0.56 8.07 13.37
C MET A 216 0.91 8.49 13.30
N MET A 217 1.30 9.24 12.28
CA MET A 217 2.66 9.79 12.18
C MET A 217 2.93 10.83 13.28
N LYS A 218 2.01 11.79 13.52
CA LYS A 218 2.14 12.79 14.59
C LYS A 218 2.31 12.18 15.98
N LYS A 219 1.68 11.04 16.23
CA LYS A 219 1.78 10.29 17.51
C LYS A 219 2.92 9.29 17.53
N GLU A 220 3.78 9.28 16.51
CA GLU A 220 4.89 8.36 16.37
C GLU A 220 4.47 6.86 16.41
N LEU A 221 3.21 6.59 16.07
CA LEU A 221 2.67 5.22 16.06
C LEU A 221 3.12 4.43 14.81
N ILE A 222 3.44 5.14 13.73
CA ILE A 222 4.04 4.61 12.52
C ILE A 222 5.16 5.56 12.10
N ASN A 223 6.39 5.05 12.03
CA ASN A 223 7.54 5.78 11.56
C ASN A 223 7.74 5.53 10.06
N VAL A 224 7.59 6.56 9.24
CA VAL A 224 7.76 6.51 7.77
C VAL A 224 9.15 6.94 7.29
N ASN A 225 9.98 7.48 8.18
CA ASN A 225 11.30 8.03 7.83
C ASN A 225 12.24 7.01 7.14
N PRO A 226 12.26 5.72 7.53
CA PRO A 226 13.11 4.74 6.84
C PRO A 226 12.84 4.59 5.34
N LEU A 227 11.64 4.96 4.89
CA LEU A 227 11.24 4.85 3.49
C LEU A 227 11.61 6.09 2.66
N ILE A 228 11.91 7.22 3.28
CA ILE A 228 12.23 8.48 2.58
C ILE A 228 13.71 8.47 2.23
N THR A 229 14.03 7.92 1.05
CA THR A 229 15.44 7.68 0.66
C THR A 229 16.08 8.86 -0.03
N HIS A 230 15.31 9.65 -0.78
CA HIS A 230 15.83 10.78 -1.56
C HIS A 230 14.89 11.99 -1.48
N LYS A 231 15.50 13.15 -1.34
CA LYS A 231 14.84 14.45 -1.43
C LYS A 231 15.63 15.33 -2.40
N LEU A 232 14.96 15.80 -3.45
CA LEU A 232 15.54 16.67 -4.46
C LEU A 232 14.73 17.95 -4.59
N ASP A 233 15.38 19.04 -5.03
CA ASP A 233 14.70 20.25 -5.47
C ASP A 233 13.89 19.94 -6.74
N PHE A 234 12.73 20.61 -6.92
CA PHE A 234 11.88 20.36 -8.09
C PHE A 234 12.60 20.65 -9.42
N LYS A 235 13.63 21.51 -9.43
CA LYS A 235 14.46 21.75 -10.62
C LYS A 235 15.22 20.51 -11.08
N SER A 236 15.46 19.56 -10.17
CA SER A 236 16.03 18.24 -10.47
C SER A 236 14.97 17.15 -10.71
N ALA A 237 13.74 17.53 -11.12
CA ALA A 237 12.65 16.57 -11.31
C ALA A 237 13.03 15.43 -12.26
N LYS A 238 13.76 15.70 -13.34
CA LYS A 238 14.22 14.65 -14.28
C LYS A 238 15.08 13.60 -13.54
N GLU A 239 16.07 14.03 -12.77
CA GLU A 239 16.92 13.14 -11.97
C GLU A 239 16.09 12.34 -10.95
N ALA A 240 15.13 12.99 -10.29
CA ALA A 240 14.25 12.33 -9.34
C ALA A 240 13.41 11.21 -9.99
N PHE A 241 12.89 11.43 -11.20
CA PHE A 241 12.18 10.39 -11.96
C PHE A 241 13.12 9.26 -12.38
N GLU A 242 14.34 9.56 -12.82
CA GLU A 242 15.34 8.54 -13.18
C GLU A 242 15.71 7.69 -11.96
N LEU A 243 15.90 8.28 -10.78
CA LEU A 243 16.13 7.57 -9.52
C LEU A 243 14.94 6.68 -9.14
N ALA A 244 13.71 7.20 -9.27
CA ALA A 244 12.51 6.46 -8.92
C ALA A 244 12.23 5.28 -9.88
N MET A 245 12.69 5.38 -11.13
CA MET A 245 12.54 4.33 -12.15
C MET A 245 13.69 3.32 -12.13
N ASN A 246 14.75 3.54 -11.35
CA ASN A 246 15.91 2.68 -11.33
C ASN A 246 15.54 1.28 -10.78
N ASN A 247 15.89 0.25 -11.55
CA ASN A 247 15.54 -1.14 -11.26
C ASN A 247 16.36 -1.77 -10.12
N ASP A 248 17.45 -1.12 -9.65
CA ASP A 248 18.26 -1.66 -8.54
C ASP A 248 17.53 -1.54 -7.17
N LYS A 249 16.40 -0.83 -7.16
CA LYS A 249 15.53 -0.60 -5.99
C LYS A 249 16.28 -0.17 -4.72
N LYS A 250 17.35 0.59 -4.87
CA LYS A 250 18.02 1.27 -3.74
C LYS A 250 17.24 2.50 -3.26
N SER A 251 16.35 3.02 -4.11
CA SER A 251 15.41 4.09 -3.76
C SER A 251 14.05 3.49 -3.37
N MET A 252 13.49 3.93 -2.25
CA MET A 252 12.16 3.53 -1.81
C MET A 252 11.15 4.65 -2.06
N LYS A 253 11.40 5.86 -1.55
CA LYS A 253 10.58 7.04 -1.81
C LYS A 253 11.48 8.20 -2.19
N VAL A 254 11.29 8.70 -3.41
CA VAL A 254 11.95 9.90 -3.94
C VAL A 254 10.95 11.05 -3.85
N GLN A 255 11.33 12.15 -3.22
CA GLN A 255 10.48 13.31 -2.99
C GLN A 255 11.06 14.55 -3.66
N LEU A 256 10.18 15.40 -4.20
CA LEU A 256 10.51 16.73 -4.71
C LEU A 256 10.08 17.79 -3.70
N SER A 257 10.92 18.79 -3.48
CA SER A 257 10.59 20.00 -2.72
C SER A 257 10.42 21.18 -3.68
N PHE A 258 9.38 21.95 -3.44
CA PHE A 258 9.00 23.15 -4.19
C PHE A 258 9.26 24.40 -3.37
#